data_db99ccb10d2d24bee2960c216718e13d
#
_entry.id   db99ccb10d2d24bee2960c216718e13d
#
_cell.length_a   1.000
_cell.length_b   1.000
_cell.length_c   1.000
_cell.angle_alpha   90.00
_cell.angle_beta   90.00
_cell.angle_gamma   90.00
#
_symmetry.space_group_name_H-M   'P 1'
#
loop_
_entity.id
_entity.type
_entity.pdbx_description
1 polymer ?
#
loop_
_entity_poly.entity_id
_entity_poly.type
_entity_poly.pdbx_seq_one_letter_code
_entity_poly.pdbx_strand_id
1 'polypeptide(L)'
;MKLGINSGSFSYLPLDRMYRRIRELGYDAVDQDLADTKAPYYRDAAAMKEYCQTVRAAAESAGLEISQVHGPWPTDDTTPENRAETLENMRLAVYGCHCLGSQYLIIHPQMPYGWGREEDADFALSLTVELMTRLMPACEQYGVTLCLENMPMTAHRISTMDRIAEAVAMVNHPNAGICLDTGHTNVFGHDLGDAVRTAGTFLRTLHVHDNDGRADRHQLPYLGTANWTSFTAALAETGFDGVMSLETAGTVSRTMPAAVRDAAEVLTYRTASALADAVENYK
;
A
#
# COMPACT_ATOMS: atom_id res chain seq x y z
N MET A 1 -15.82 9.79 -2.77
CA MET A 1 -14.47 9.25 -2.46
C MET A 1 -13.70 9.10 -3.76
N LYS A 2 -12.38 9.45 -3.81
CA LYS A 2 -11.52 9.21 -4.98
C LYS A 2 -11.24 7.72 -5.17
N LEU A 3 -11.05 7.30 -6.43
CA LEU A 3 -10.69 5.93 -6.79
C LEU A 3 -9.23 5.86 -7.24
N GLY A 4 -8.48 4.91 -6.70
CA GLY A 4 -7.09 4.64 -7.03
C GLY A 4 -6.83 3.18 -7.40
N ILE A 5 -5.69 2.94 -8.01
CA ILE A 5 -5.22 1.58 -8.33
C ILE A 5 -3.70 1.51 -8.29
N ASN A 6 -3.17 0.37 -7.84
CA ASN A 6 -1.74 0.11 -7.88
C ASN A 6 -1.24 0.00 -9.33
N SER A 7 -0.14 0.73 -9.63
CA SER A 7 0.46 0.80 -10.96
C SER A 7 0.96 -0.55 -11.47
N GLY A 8 1.31 -1.46 -10.57
CA GLY A 8 1.71 -2.84 -10.89
C GLY A 8 0.69 -3.60 -11.72
N SER A 9 -0.61 -3.33 -11.51
CA SER A 9 -1.72 -3.93 -12.28
C SER A 9 -1.65 -3.61 -13.78
N PHE A 10 -0.96 -2.53 -14.18
CA PHE A 10 -0.80 -2.07 -15.56
C PHE A 10 0.64 -2.16 -16.06
N SER A 11 1.55 -2.80 -15.33
CA SER A 11 2.98 -2.92 -15.66
C SER A 11 3.29 -3.61 -17.00
N TYR A 12 2.28 -4.13 -17.69
CA TYR A 12 2.39 -4.66 -19.06
C TYR A 12 2.41 -3.55 -20.13
N LEU A 13 2.08 -2.30 -19.77
CA LEU A 13 2.11 -1.14 -20.65
C LEU A 13 3.37 -0.30 -20.44
N PRO A 14 3.89 0.39 -21.47
CA PRO A 14 4.85 1.46 -21.28
C PRO A 14 4.28 2.59 -20.41
N LEU A 15 5.14 3.29 -19.68
CA LEU A 15 4.78 4.29 -18.67
C LEU A 15 3.73 5.32 -19.15
N ASP A 16 3.92 5.91 -20.32
CA ASP A 16 3.02 6.92 -20.89
C ASP A 16 1.64 6.37 -21.26
N ARG A 17 1.58 5.11 -21.65
CA ARG A 17 0.32 4.40 -21.95
C ARG A 17 -0.38 3.93 -20.69
N MET A 18 0.37 3.54 -19.68
CA MET A 18 -0.13 3.04 -18.42
C MET A 18 -1.03 4.09 -17.74
N TYR A 19 -0.52 5.28 -17.48
CA TYR A 19 -1.30 6.34 -16.83
C TYR A 19 -2.49 6.80 -17.66
N ARG A 20 -2.31 6.91 -18.97
CA ARG A 20 -3.42 7.24 -19.88
C ARG A 20 -4.53 6.21 -19.79
N ARG A 21 -4.18 4.90 -19.79
CA ARG A 21 -5.16 3.82 -19.67
C ARG A 21 -5.87 3.84 -18.33
N ILE A 22 -5.16 4.06 -17.23
CA ILE A 22 -5.76 4.18 -15.90
C ILE A 22 -6.77 5.34 -15.87
N ARG A 23 -6.43 6.48 -16.44
CA ARG A 23 -7.35 7.63 -16.53
C ARG A 23 -8.55 7.36 -17.44
N GLU A 24 -8.36 6.71 -18.59
CA GLU A 24 -9.45 6.33 -19.50
C GLU A 24 -10.48 5.41 -18.85
N LEU A 25 -10.06 4.55 -17.93
CA LEU A 25 -10.95 3.71 -17.12
C LEU A 25 -11.78 4.51 -16.12
N GLY A 26 -11.32 5.70 -15.70
CA GLY A 26 -12.04 6.59 -14.80
C GLY A 26 -11.38 6.80 -13.44
N TYR A 27 -10.23 6.22 -13.16
CA TYR A 27 -9.51 6.42 -11.90
C TYR A 27 -9.05 7.88 -11.73
N ASP A 28 -8.96 8.32 -10.48
CA ASP A 28 -8.51 9.65 -10.08
C ASP A 28 -7.04 9.65 -9.66
N ALA A 29 -6.57 8.50 -9.15
CA ALA A 29 -5.28 8.38 -8.50
C ALA A 29 -4.57 7.06 -8.80
N VAL A 30 -3.27 7.07 -8.55
CA VAL A 30 -2.40 5.88 -8.66
C VAL A 30 -1.64 5.69 -7.34
N ASP A 31 -1.54 4.43 -6.94
CA ASP A 31 -0.54 3.94 -6.02
C ASP A 31 0.69 3.56 -6.83
N GLN A 32 1.77 4.33 -6.66
CA GLN A 32 2.99 4.16 -7.45
C GLN A 32 3.96 3.18 -6.80
N ASP A 33 4.34 2.18 -7.57
CA ASP A 33 5.27 1.15 -7.11
C ASP A 33 6.74 1.66 -7.14
N LEU A 34 7.41 1.61 -5.99
CA LEU A 34 8.86 1.76 -5.79
C LEU A 34 9.47 0.54 -5.05
N ALA A 35 8.83 -0.62 -5.10
CA ALA A 35 9.22 -1.78 -4.29
C ALA A 35 10.58 -2.37 -4.65
N ASP A 36 10.95 -2.39 -5.93
CA ASP A 36 12.18 -3.07 -6.39
C ASP A 36 13.45 -2.27 -6.07
N THR A 37 14.11 -2.59 -4.95
CA THR A 37 15.38 -1.96 -4.54
C THR A 37 16.57 -2.27 -5.48
N LYS A 38 16.44 -3.24 -6.40
CA LYS A 38 17.45 -3.54 -7.40
C LYS A 38 17.29 -2.70 -8.67
N ALA A 39 16.21 -1.94 -8.77
CA ALA A 39 15.97 -1.05 -9.90
C ALA A 39 17.04 0.07 -9.97
N PRO A 40 17.43 0.49 -11.18
CA PRO A 40 18.50 1.49 -11.36
C PRO A 40 18.29 2.80 -10.61
N TYR A 41 17.06 3.17 -10.29
CA TYR A 41 16.74 4.39 -9.57
C TYR A 41 17.10 4.32 -8.06
N TYR A 42 17.33 3.13 -7.49
CA TYR A 42 17.84 2.98 -6.12
C TYR A 42 19.36 3.17 -6.00
N ARG A 43 20.07 3.42 -7.10
CA ARG A 43 21.53 3.62 -7.07
C ARG A 43 21.95 4.83 -6.21
N ASP A 44 21.23 5.95 -6.34
CA ASP A 44 21.49 7.20 -5.62
C ASP A 44 20.31 8.18 -5.72
N ALA A 45 20.38 9.28 -4.94
CA ALA A 45 19.32 10.28 -4.92
C ALA A 45 19.10 11.00 -6.27
N ALA A 46 20.13 11.13 -7.10
CA ALA A 46 19.99 11.76 -8.42
C ALA A 46 19.20 10.85 -9.38
N ALA A 47 19.51 9.56 -9.40
CA ALA A 47 18.78 8.58 -10.20
C ALA A 47 17.33 8.43 -9.72
N MET A 48 17.08 8.41 -8.40
CA MET A 48 15.73 8.39 -7.84
C MET A 48 14.94 9.61 -8.28
N LYS A 49 15.52 10.80 -8.18
CA LYS A 49 14.86 12.04 -8.58
C LYS A 49 14.50 12.04 -10.08
N GLU A 50 15.42 11.67 -10.95
CA GLU A 50 15.21 11.63 -12.40
C GLU A 50 14.06 10.67 -12.76
N TYR A 51 14.06 9.47 -12.19
CA TYR A 51 12.99 8.50 -12.39
C TYR A 51 11.64 9.03 -11.89
N CYS A 52 11.58 9.50 -10.64
CA CYS A 52 10.34 10.00 -10.05
C CYS A 52 9.78 11.22 -10.77
N GLN A 53 10.62 12.13 -11.26
CA GLN A 53 10.17 13.26 -12.07
C GLN A 53 9.57 12.81 -13.40
N THR A 54 10.14 11.79 -14.05
CA THR A 54 9.60 11.21 -15.29
C THR A 54 8.24 10.57 -15.04
N VAL A 55 8.13 9.78 -13.96
CA VAL A 55 6.88 9.13 -13.51
C VAL A 55 5.81 10.18 -13.22
N ARG A 56 6.14 11.16 -12.39
CA ARG A 56 5.24 12.26 -12.02
C ARG A 56 4.72 13.02 -13.23
N ALA A 57 5.61 13.40 -14.14
CA ALA A 57 5.21 14.12 -15.36
C ALA A 57 4.26 13.29 -16.23
N ALA A 58 4.44 11.98 -16.32
CA ALA A 58 3.55 11.09 -17.06
C ALA A 58 2.16 10.98 -16.38
N ALA A 59 2.10 10.88 -15.05
CA ALA A 59 0.84 10.87 -14.29
C ALA A 59 0.09 12.19 -14.42
N GLU A 60 0.78 13.34 -14.22
CA GLU A 60 0.22 14.69 -14.37
C GLU A 60 -0.32 14.93 -15.79
N SER A 61 0.42 14.50 -16.82
CA SER A 61 0.00 14.59 -18.23
C SER A 61 -1.28 13.80 -18.51
N ALA A 62 -1.53 12.73 -17.78
CA ALA A 62 -2.76 11.94 -17.85
C ALA A 62 -3.88 12.51 -16.96
N GLY A 63 -3.61 13.50 -16.12
CA GLY A 63 -4.57 14.05 -15.17
C GLY A 63 -4.84 13.14 -13.96
N LEU A 64 -3.80 12.38 -13.53
CA LEU A 64 -3.83 11.50 -12.38
C LEU A 64 -3.00 12.07 -11.23
N GLU A 65 -3.48 11.88 -10.01
CA GLU A 65 -2.74 12.10 -8.77
C GLU A 65 -1.93 10.83 -8.41
N ILE A 66 -0.71 10.99 -7.90
CA ILE A 66 -0.02 9.91 -7.20
C ILE A 66 -0.39 10.04 -5.72
N SER A 67 -1.41 9.30 -5.30
CA SER A 67 -1.98 9.44 -3.96
C SER A 67 -1.16 8.78 -2.87
N GLN A 68 -0.48 7.72 -3.20
CA GLN A 68 0.37 6.93 -2.31
C GLN A 68 1.47 6.23 -3.10
N VAL A 69 2.51 5.81 -2.40
CA VAL A 69 3.68 5.14 -2.98
C VAL A 69 3.95 3.85 -2.21
N HIS A 70 4.03 2.74 -2.91
CA HIS A 70 4.44 1.46 -2.34
C HIS A 70 5.97 1.45 -2.18
N GLY A 71 6.47 1.36 -0.96
CA GLY A 71 7.88 1.36 -0.62
C GLY A 71 8.59 0.02 -0.88
N PRO A 72 9.87 -0.09 -0.53
CA PRO A 72 10.68 -1.29 -0.73
C PRO A 72 10.04 -2.57 -0.19
N TRP A 73 9.93 -3.60 -1.07
CA TRP A 73 9.45 -4.93 -0.72
C TRP A 73 9.90 -5.96 -1.79
N PRO A 74 10.25 -7.20 -1.43
CA PRO A 74 10.50 -7.65 -0.04
C PRO A 74 11.79 -7.04 0.54
N THR A 75 11.83 -6.90 1.86
CA THR A 75 13.05 -6.56 2.60
C THR A 75 13.63 -7.81 3.28
N ASP A 76 14.94 -7.84 3.49
CA ASP A 76 15.60 -8.82 4.34
C ASP A 76 16.04 -8.13 5.64
N ASP A 77 15.37 -8.45 6.73
CA ASP A 77 15.60 -7.83 8.03
C ASP A 77 16.23 -8.79 9.05
N THR A 78 16.73 -9.93 8.57
CA THR A 78 17.20 -11.04 9.42
C THR A 78 18.52 -10.75 10.13
N THR A 79 19.36 -9.85 9.59
CA THR A 79 20.62 -9.45 10.19
C THR A 79 20.70 -7.95 10.46
N PRO A 80 21.57 -7.48 11.39
CA PRO A 80 21.77 -6.04 11.59
C PRO A 80 22.24 -5.30 10.33
N GLU A 81 23.07 -5.94 9.51
CA GLU A 81 23.60 -5.38 8.27
C GLU A 81 22.49 -5.19 7.24
N ASN A 82 21.64 -6.20 7.08
CA ASN A 82 20.48 -6.13 6.16
C ASN A 82 19.49 -5.07 6.62
N ARG A 83 19.21 -4.94 7.93
CA ARG A 83 18.37 -3.86 8.46
C ARG A 83 18.96 -2.47 8.22
N ALA A 84 20.28 -2.33 8.26
CA ALA A 84 20.94 -1.09 7.91
C ALA A 84 20.76 -0.73 6.42
N GLU A 85 20.84 -1.70 5.53
CA GLU A 85 20.57 -1.53 4.10
C GLU A 85 19.09 -1.18 3.87
N THR A 86 18.16 -1.89 4.51
CA THR A 86 16.72 -1.56 4.47
C THR A 86 16.48 -0.10 4.87
N LEU A 87 17.10 0.38 5.96
CA LEU A 87 16.96 1.77 6.40
C LEU A 87 17.42 2.77 5.32
N GLU A 88 18.56 2.54 4.66
CA GLU A 88 19.05 3.44 3.62
C GLU A 88 18.15 3.42 2.37
N ASN A 89 17.66 2.25 1.97
CA ASN A 89 16.69 2.12 0.89
C ASN A 89 15.38 2.84 1.22
N MET A 90 14.89 2.74 2.47
CA MET A 90 13.70 3.46 2.93
C MET A 90 13.90 4.98 2.94
N ARG A 91 15.08 5.48 3.34
CA ARG A 91 15.40 6.93 3.23
C ARG A 91 15.32 7.43 1.79
N LEU A 92 15.83 6.63 0.86
CA LEU A 92 15.77 6.94 -0.55
C LEU A 92 14.35 6.87 -1.08
N ALA A 93 13.53 5.92 -0.60
CA ALA A 93 12.11 5.83 -0.92
C ALA A 93 11.30 7.03 -0.38
N VAL A 94 11.60 7.53 0.84
CA VAL A 94 11.00 8.76 1.39
C VAL A 94 11.29 9.94 0.45
N TYR A 95 12.54 10.08 0.01
CA TYR A 95 12.89 11.10 -0.98
C TYR A 95 12.20 10.90 -2.33
N GLY A 96 12.08 9.65 -2.78
CA GLY A 96 11.35 9.29 -4.00
C GLY A 96 9.86 9.66 -3.92
N CYS A 97 9.21 9.36 -2.81
CA CYS A 97 7.82 9.73 -2.52
C CYS A 97 7.60 11.25 -2.63
N HIS A 98 8.49 12.05 -2.02
CA HIS A 98 8.50 13.51 -2.19
C HIS A 98 8.65 13.93 -3.65
N CYS A 99 9.60 13.35 -4.40
CA CYS A 99 9.82 13.67 -5.81
C CYS A 99 8.62 13.30 -6.70
N LEU A 100 7.88 12.25 -6.35
CA LEU A 100 6.62 11.85 -6.98
C LEU A 100 5.47 12.82 -6.68
N GLY A 101 5.61 13.66 -5.64
CA GLY A 101 4.57 14.59 -5.21
C GLY A 101 3.50 13.94 -4.34
N SER A 102 3.74 12.74 -3.82
CA SER A 102 2.87 12.07 -2.86
C SER A 102 3.24 12.42 -1.42
N GLN A 103 2.23 12.36 -0.54
CA GLN A 103 2.42 12.54 0.91
C GLN A 103 2.53 11.22 1.67
N TYR A 104 2.19 10.08 1.06
CA TYR A 104 2.09 8.79 1.74
C TYR A 104 3.05 7.78 1.13
N LEU A 105 3.96 7.25 1.96
CA LEU A 105 4.84 6.14 1.64
C LEU A 105 4.42 4.92 2.46
N ILE A 106 4.00 3.87 1.79
CA ILE A 106 3.64 2.60 2.42
C ILE A 106 4.91 1.82 2.70
N ILE A 107 5.04 1.34 3.93
CA ILE A 107 6.17 0.52 4.37
C ILE A 107 5.65 -0.70 5.14
N HIS A 108 6.50 -1.72 5.22
CA HIS A 108 6.19 -2.97 5.89
C HIS A 108 6.90 -3.07 7.24
N PRO A 109 6.36 -3.84 8.19
CA PRO A 109 7.03 -4.08 9.46
C PRO A 109 8.33 -4.86 9.26
N GLN A 110 9.29 -4.69 10.18
CA GLN A 110 10.52 -5.45 10.19
C GLN A 110 10.23 -6.93 10.50
N MET A 111 10.80 -7.81 9.70
CA MET A 111 10.60 -9.26 9.80
C MET A 111 11.92 -9.98 10.12
N PRO A 112 12.40 -9.89 11.37
CA PRO A 112 13.74 -10.39 11.75
C PRO A 112 13.88 -11.91 11.64
N TYR A 113 12.75 -12.62 11.51
CA TYR A 113 12.71 -14.09 11.36
C TYR A 113 12.47 -14.52 9.91
N GLY A 114 12.48 -13.58 8.95
CA GLY A 114 12.20 -13.83 7.54
C GLY A 114 10.82 -14.46 7.34
N TRP A 115 10.75 -15.51 6.56
CA TRP A 115 9.51 -16.26 6.29
C TRP A 115 9.27 -17.40 7.30
N GLY A 116 10.15 -17.54 8.30
CA GLY A 116 10.02 -18.55 9.35
C GLY A 116 8.97 -18.17 10.38
N ARG A 117 8.89 -18.99 11.45
CA ARG A 117 8.03 -18.69 12.59
C ARG A 117 8.64 -17.54 13.40
N GLU A 118 7.82 -16.57 13.78
CA GLU A 118 8.22 -15.52 14.72
C GLU A 118 8.51 -16.13 16.10
N GLU A 119 9.73 -15.88 16.61
CA GLU A 119 10.17 -16.36 17.92
C GLU A 119 9.86 -15.35 19.03
N ASP A 120 9.96 -14.06 18.72
CA ASP A 120 9.71 -12.97 19.66
C ASP A 120 8.99 -11.81 18.94
N ALA A 121 7.69 -11.68 19.21
CA ALA A 121 6.85 -10.65 18.60
C ALA A 121 7.16 -9.23 19.11
N ASP A 122 7.68 -9.11 20.35
CA ASP A 122 8.05 -7.81 20.92
C ASP A 122 9.37 -7.32 20.35
N PHE A 123 10.27 -8.23 19.99
CA PHE A 123 11.47 -7.87 19.26
C PHE A 123 11.16 -7.36 17.85
N ALA A 124 10.30 -8.02 17.09
CA ALA A 124 9.86 -7.55 15.77
C ALA A 124 9.17 -6.17 15.85
N LEU A 125 8.30 -5.98 16.85
CA LEU A 125 7.68 -4.69 17.14
C LEU A 125 8.73 -3.60 17.43
N SER A 126 9.69 -3.88 18.29
CA SER A 126 10.72 -2.91 18.69
C SER A 126 11.58 -2.46 17.49
N LEU A 127 11.94 -3.39 16.61
CA LEU A 127 12.69 -3.10 15.38
C LEU A 127 11.85 -2.25 14.38
N THR A 128 10.56 -2.54 14.28
CA THR A 128 9.64 -1.75 13.43
C THR A 128 9.52 -0.31 13.93
N VAL A 129 9.32 -0.13 15.25
CA VAL A 129 9.28 1.20 15.89
C VAL A 129 10.61 1.92 15.72
N GLU A 130 11.76 1.23 15.88
CA GLU A 130 13.09 1.80 15.65
C GLU A 130 13.26 2.28 14.21
N LEU A 131 12.92 1.45 13.21
CA LEU A 131 12.98 1.81 11.80
C LEU A 131 12.17 3.08 11.51
N MET A 132 10.90 3.09 11.90
CA MET A 132 10.04 4.24 11.70
C MET A 132 10.60 5.49 12.38
N THR A 133 11.00 5.40 13.64
CA THR A 133 11.57 6.52 14.40
C THR A 133 12.82 7.10 13.72
N ARG A 134 13.69 6.25 13.19
CA ARG A 134 14.90 6.68 12.46
C ARG A 134 14.61 7.32 11.09
N LEU A 135 13.42 7.12 10.54
CA LEU A 135 12.97 7.73 9.29
C LEU A 135 12.23 9.07 9.51
N MET A 136 11.72 9.35 10.72
CA MET A 136 10.93 10.57 10.99
C MET A 136 11.63 11.88 10.60
N PRO A 137 12.94 12.07 10.84
CA PRO A 137 13.62 13.31 10.40
C PRO A 137 13.57 13.52 8.87
N ALA A 138 13.66 12.45 8.08
CA ALA A 138 13.52 12.53 6.62
C ALA A 138 12.05 12.79 6.22
N CYS A 139 11.11 12.18 6.92
CA CYS A 139 9.68 12.39 6.72
C CYS A 139 9.27 13.84 6.98
N GLU A 140 9.77 14.45 8.05
CA GLU A 140 9.56 15.89 8.34
C GLU A 140 10.18 16.77 7.25
N GLN A 141 11.43 16.49 6.88
CA GLN A 141 12.15 17.28 5.86
C GLN A 141 11.42 17.29 4.52
N TYR A 142 10.83 16.16 4.12
CA TYR A 142 10.21 15.99 2.81
C TYR A 142 8.68 16.06 2.81
N GLY A 143 8.05 16.22 3.98
CA GLY A 143 6.59 16.27 4.10
C GLY A 143 5.91 14.95 3.77
N VAL A 144 6.56 13.81 4.10
CA VAL A 144 6.05 12.46 3.84
C VAL A 144 5.56 11.82 5.13
N THR A 145 4.45 11.12 5.07
CA THR A 145 3.92 10.27 6.16
C THR A 145 4.20 8.81 5.82
N LEU A 146 4.85 8.08 6.73
CA LEU A 146 5.00 6.64 6.63
C LEU A 146 3.69 5.96 7.01
N CYS A 147 3.17 5.11 6.13
CA CYS A 147 1.98 4.32 6.37
C CYS A 147 2.40 2.86 6.55
N LEU A 148 2.42 2.39 7.81
CA LEU A 148 2.78 1.01 8.13
C LEU A 148 1.63 0.08 7.75
N GLU A 149 1.94 -0.96 6.99
CA GLU A 149 0.97 -1.90 6.45
C GLU A 149 0.90 -3.19 7.26
N ASN A 150 -0.31 -3.71 7.51
CA ASN A 150 -0.49 -5.07 8.02
C ASN A 150 -0.19 -6.10 6.93
N MET A 151 0.36 -7.27 7.31
CA MET A 151 0.93 -8.25 6.39
C MET A 151 0.15 -9.59 6.41
N PRO A 152 0.29 -10.47 5.39
CA PRO A 152 -0.43 -11.74 5.33
C PRO A 152 0.26 -12.90 6.05
N MET A 153 1.38 -12.66 6.76
CA MET A 153 2.19 -13.70 7.39
C MET A 153 1.56 -14.16 8.71
N THR A 154 0.69 -15.16 8.65
CA THR A 154 -0.06 -15.66 9.82
C THR A 154 0.81 -16.25 10.93
N ALA A 155 2.06 -16.58 10.65
CA ALA A 155 3.04 -17.01 11.65
C ALA A 155 3.67 -15.84 12.45
N HIS A 156 3.37 -14.58 12.09
CA HIS A 156 3.96 -13.37 12.65
C HIS A 156 2.88 -12.46 13.24
N ARG A 157 2.94 -12.22 14.54
CA ARG A 157 1.99 -11.30 15.21
C ARG A 157 2.15 -9.85 14.77
N ILE A 158 3.38 -9.45 14.42
CA ILE A 158 3.63 -8.10 13.90
C ILE A 158 2.82 -7.80 12.61
N SER A 159 2.31 -8.82 11.95
CA SER A 159 1.50 -8.69 10.73
C SER A 159 0.07 -8.24 10.98
N THR A 160 -0.43 -8.31 12.23
CA THR A 160 -1.83 -8.03 12.55
C THR A 160 -2.10 -6.55 12.78
N MET A 161 -3.34 -6.08 12.49
CA MET A 161 -3.69 -4.67 12.58
C MET A 161 -3.54 -4.09 14.00
N ASP A 162 -3.80 -4.86 15.05
CA ASP A 162 -3.59 -4.43 16.44
C ASP A 162 -2.11 -4.13 16.72
N ARG A 163 -1.19 -4.95 16.23
CA ARG A 163 0.26 -4.73 16.39
C ARG A 163 0.77 -3.58 15.51
N ILE A 164 0.22 -3.42 14.31
CA ILE A 164 0.50 -2.26 13.46
C ILE A 164 0.06 -0.96 14.14
N ALA A 165 -1.15 -0.92 14.70
CA ALA A 165 -1.65 0.24 15.43
C ALA A 165 -0.81 0.53 16.69
N GLU A 166 -0.38 -0.50 17.41
CA GLU A 166 0.53 -0.38 18.55
C GLU A 166 1.88 0.24 18.13
N ALA A 167 2.50 -0.25 17.04
CA ALA A 167 3.75 0.28 16.53
C ALA A 167 3.65 1.77 16.19
N VAL A 168 2.61 2.16 15.45
CA VAL A 168 2.37 3.56 15.07
C VAL A 168 2.12 4.43 16.29
N ALA A 169 1.35 3.95 17.28
CA ALA A 169 1.13 4.66 18.53
C ALA A 169 2.43 4.84 19.35
N MET A 170 3.33 3.84 19.35
CA MET A 170 4.63 3.93 20.02
C MET A 170 5.57 4.94 19.34
N VAL A 171 5.55 5.03 18.02
CA VAL A 171 6.31 6.07 17.27
C VAL A 171 5.82 7.47 17.64
N ASN A 172 4.52 7.63 17.90
CA ASN A 172 3.89 8.87 18.39
C ASN A 172 4.35 10.13 17.63
N HIS A 173 4.23 10.10 16.31
CA HIS A 173 4.68 11.17 15.43
C HIS A 173 3.61 11.52 14.38
N PRO A 174 3.39 12.80 14.01
CA PRO A 174 2.37 13.18 13.02
C PRO A 174 2.59 12.59 11.62
N ASN A 175 3.84 12.26 11.28
CA ASN A 175 4.21 11.61 10.02
C ASN A 175 4.21 10.07 10.12
N ALA A 176 3.57 9.49 11.14
CA ALA A 176 3.33 8.06 11.25
C ALA A 176 1.83 7.78 11.07
N GLY A 177 1.50 6.83 10.20
CA GLY A 177 0.14 6.44 9.88
C GLY A 177 0.06 4.95 9.51
N ILE A 178 -1.10 4.52 9.10
CA ILE A 178 -1.42 3.12 8.76
C ILE A 178 -1.89 3.03 7.31
N CYS A 179 -1.40 2.02 6.60
CA CYS A 179 -2.03 1.44 5.42
C CYS A 179 -2.80 0.21 5.86
N LEU A 180 -4.11 0.16 5.61
CA LEU A 180 -4.88 -1.07 5.82
C LEU A 180 -4.92 -1.85 4.52
N ASP A 181 -4.33 -3.06 4.54
CA ASP A 181 -4.55 -4.07 3.52
C ASP A 181 -5.68 -5.01 3.92
N THR A 182 -6.71 -5.06 3.06
CA THR A 182 -7.94 -5.81 3.30
C THR A 182 -7.75 -7.32 3.12
N GLY A 183 -6.98 -7.72 2.11
CA GLY A 183 -6.71 -9.12 1.86
C GLY A 183 -5.82 -9.73 2.93
N HIS A 184 -4.80 -9.00 3.38
CA HIS A 184 -3.96 -9.41 4.50
C HIS A 184 -4.78 -9.61 5.79
N THR A 185 -5.72 -8.70 6.08
CA THR A 185 -6.66 -8.85 7.20
C THR A 185 -7.51 -10.10 7.05
N ASN A 186 -8.04 -10.37 5.84
CA ASN A 186 -8.89 -11.53 5.56
C ASN A 186 -8.16 -12.87 5.70
N VAL A 187 -6.85 -12.94 5.38
CA VAL A 187 -6.03 -14.16 5.59
C VAL A 187 -5.96 -14.57 7.06
N PHE A 188 -6.01 -13.62 7.99
CA PHE A 188 -6.10 -13.91 9.43
C PHE A 188 -7.52 -14.29 9.89
N GLY A 189 -8.52 -14.20 9.01
CA GLY A 189 -9.92 -14.39 9.37
C GLY A 189 -10.50 -13.27 10.25
N HIS A 190 -9.87 -12.10 10.23
CA HIS A 190 -10.32 -10.92 10.96
C HIS A 190 -11.37 -10.15 10.15
N ASP A 191 -12.32 -9.49 10.83
CA ASP A 191 -13.31 -8.63 10.17
C ASP A 191 -12.67 -7.32 9.71
N LEU A 192 -12.96 -6.92 8.47
CA LEU A 192 -12.38 -5.72 7.87
C LEU A 192 -12.84 -4.42 8.56
N GLY A 193 -14.09 -4.37 9.00
CA GLY A 193 -14.60 -3.21 9.73
C GLY A 193 -13.93 -3.03 11.09
N ASP A 194 -13.66 -4.14 11.79
CA ASP A 194 -12.91 -4.08 13.05
C ASP A 194 -11.45 -3.63 12.82
N ALA A 195 -10.83 -4.05 11.71
CA ALA A 195 -9.50 -3.58 11.34
C ALA A 195 -9.48 -2.06 11.04
N VAL A 196 -10.51 -1.54 10.34
CA VAL A 196 -10.68 -0.09 10.11
C VAL A 196 -10.81 0.66 11.44
N ARG A 197 -11.64 0.19 12.36
CA ARG A 197 -11.83 0.81 13.69
C ARG A 197 -10.55 0.75 14.53
N THR A 198 -9.80 -0.35 14.44
CA THR A 198 -8.50 -0.51 15.13
C THR A 198 -7.46 0.47 14.60
N ALA A 199 -7.38 0.66 13.28
CA ALA A 199 -6.50 1.67 12.68
C ALA A 199 -6.93 3.10 13.07
N GLY A 200 -8.24 3.34 13.22
CA GLY A 200 -8.80 4.57 13.76
C GLY A 200 -8.25 5.82 13.04
N THR A 201 -7.87 6.81 13.84
CA THR A 201 -7.33 8.10 13.33
C THR A 201 -5.93 7.99 12.71
N PHE A 202 -5.26 6.85 12.81
CA PHE A 202 -3.99 6.60 12.12
C PHE A 202 -4.16 6.15 10.68
N LEU A 203 -5.35 5.70 10.26
CA LEU A 203 -5.61 5.25 8.89
C LEU A 203 -5.38 6.39 7.89
N ARG A 204 -4.52 6.15 6.89
CA ARG A 204 -4.19 7.12 5.84
C ARG A 204 -4.40 6.59 4.44
N THR A 205 -4.05 5.34 4.22
CA THR A 205 -4.07 4.70 2.90
C THR A 205 -4.70 3.31 2.99
N LEU A 206 -5.10 2.80 1.83
CA LEU A 206 -5.70 1.48 1.69
C LEU A 206 -5.01 0.70 0.57
N HIS A 207 -4.83 -0.61 0.79
CA HIS A 207 -4.67 -1.62 -0.24
C HIS A 207 -5.91 -2.52 -0.24
N VAL A 208 -6.72 -2.39 -1.29
CA VAL A 208 -8.03 -3.05 -1.34
C VAL A 208 -8.02 -4.20 -2.32
N HIS A 209 -8.09 -5.40 -1.81
CA HIS A 209 -8.24 -6.64 -2.56
C HIS A 209 -8.88 -7.73 -1.71
N ASP A 210 -9.21 -8.85 -2.34
CA ASP A 210 -9.87 -10.00 -1.71
C ASP A 210 -9.04 -11.27 -1.85
N ASN A 211 -9.40 -12.31 -1.13
CA ASN A 211 -8.85 -13.66 -1.23
C ASN A 211 -9.80 -14.69 -0.60
N ASP A 212 -9.39 -15.96 -0.62
CA ASP A 212 -10.15 -17.08 -0.09
C ASP A 212 -10.03 -17.28 1.44
N GLY A 213 -9.43 -16.31 2.16
CA GLY A 213 -9.16 -16.40 3.59
C GLY A 213 -8.01 -17.36 3.95
N ARG A 214 -7.18 -17.79 2.97
CA ARG A 214 -6.09 -18.77 3.18
C ARG A 214 -4.75 -18.30 2.67
N ALA A 215 -4.75 -17.52 1.61
CA ALA A 215 -3.53 -17.03 0.99
C ALA A 215 -3.78 -15.66 0.39
N ASP A 216 -2.74 -14.84 0.39
CA ASP A 216 -2.73 -13.55 -0.27
C ASP A 216 -2.78 -13.75 -1.81
N ARG A 217 -3.92 -13.36 -2.42
CA ARG A 217 -4.18 -13.63 -3.83
C ARG A 217 -4.42 -12.39 -4.66
N HIS A 218 -4.52 -11.23 -4.07
CA HIS A 218 -4.82 -9.97 -4.74
C HIS A 218 -6.00 -10.09 -5.74
N GLN A 219 -7.07 -10.80 -5.32
CA GLN A 219 -8.28 -10.96 -6.11
C GLN A 219 -9.14 -9.68 -6.05
N LEU A 220 -10.02 -9.54 -7.02
CA LEU A 220 -10.99 -8.46 -7.00
C LEU A 220 -11.96 -8.62 -5.81
N PRO A 221 -12.33 -7.52 -5.10
CA PRO A 221 -13.38 -7.53 -4.10
C PRO A 221 -14.66 -8.23 -4.57
N TYR A 222 -15.30 -8.95 -3.66
CA TYR A 222 -16.46 -9.83 -3.89
C TYR A 222 -16.17 -11.17 -4.61
N LEU A 223 -14.92 -11.47 -4.99
CA LEU A 223 -14.53 -12.77 -5.50
C LEU A 223 -13.93 -13.71 -4.45
N GLY A 224 -13.76 -13.23 -3.23
CA GLY A 224 -13.26 -13.97 -2.09
C GLY A 224 -14.26 -14.05 -0.93
N THR A 225 -13.75 -14.00 0.29
CA THR A 225 -14.53 -14.21 1.52
C THR A 225 -14.60 -12.98 2.43
N ALA A 226 -13.98 -11.87 2.04
CA ALA A 226 -13.92 -10.66 2.87
C ALA A 226 -15.31 -10.02 3.06
N ASN A 227 -15.55 -9.46 4.25
CA ASN A 227 -16.82 -8.82 4.60
C ASN A 227 -16.85 -7.35 4.16
N TRP A 228 -17.19 -7.09 2.91
CA TRP A 228 -17.22 -5.76 2.32
C TRP A 228 -18.29 -4.83 2.94
N THR A 229 -19.39 -5.39 3.45
CA THR A 229 -20.42 -4.60 4.14
C THR A 229 -19.88 -4.01 5.44
N SER A 230 -19.17 -4.81 6.24
CA SER A 230 -18.51 -4.34 7.46
C SER A 230 -17.44 -3.29 7.16
N PHE A 231 -16.63 -3.51 6.10
CA PHE A 231 -15.58 -2.59 5.67
C PHE A 231 -16.12 -1.21 5.30
N THR A 232 -17.09 -1.16 4.38
CA THR A 232 -17.63 0.11 3.87
C THR A 232 -18.41 0.88 4.95
N ALA A 233 -19.13 0.18 5.83
CA ALA A 233 -19.79 0.78 6.98
C ALA A 233 -18.78 1.41 7.95
N ALA A 234 -17.67 0.72 8.27
CA ALA A 234 -16.65 1.24 9.17
C ALA A 234 -15.86 2.42 8.57
N LEU A 235 -15.58 2.43 7.26
CA LEU A 235 -14.97 3.58 6.60
C LEU A 235 -15.87 4.83 6.68
N ALA A 236 -17.18 4.66 6.51
CA ALA A 236 -18.14 5.76 6.68
C ALA A 236 -18.22 6.23 8.14
N GLU A 237 -18.30 5.29 9.10
CA GLU A 237 -18.34 5.55 10.54
C GLU A 237 -17.11 6.33 11.03
N THR A 238 -15.92 5.96 10.57
CA THR A 238 -14.65 6.62 10.95
C THR A 238 -14.39 7.91 10.19
N GLY A 239 -15.19 8.21 9.17
CA GLY A 239 -15.04 9.40 8.35
C GLY A 239 -13.79 9.37 7.46
N PHE A 240 -13.32 8.18 7.07
CA PHE A 240 -12.18 8.06 6.16
C PHE A 240 -12.45 8.82 4.85
N ASP A 241 -11.54 9.72 4.49
CA ASP A 241 -11.63 10.60 3.32
C ASP A 241 -10.51 10.39 2.29
N GLY A 242 -9.69 9.35 2.49
CA GLY A 242 -8.61 8.96 1.58
C GLY A 242 -9.10 8.35 0.27
N VAL A 243 -8.19 7.68 -0.42
CA VAL A 243 -8.42 7.05 -1.72
C VAL A 243 -8.81 5.58 -1.53
N MET A 244 -9.87 5.13 -2.22
CA MET A 244 -10.19 3.71 -2.37
C MET A 244 -9.19 3.12 -3.40
N SER A 245 -8.02 2.69 -2.91
CA SER A 245 -6.92 2.23 -3.75
C SER A 245 -6.95 0.71 -3.88
N LEU A 246 -7.24 0.23 -5.09
CA LEU A 246 -7.23 -1.21 -5.36
C LEU A 246 -5.80 -1.73 -5.59
N GLU A 247 -5.51 -2.90 -5.00
CA GLU A 247 -4.29 -3.65 -5.25
C GLU A 247 -4.61 -5.06 -5.77
N THR A 248 -5.15 -5.13 -6.98
CA THR A 248 -5.74 -6.34 -7.56
C THR A 248 -4.88 -6.94 -8.68
N ALA A 249 -3.58 -7.03 -8.47
CA ALA A 249 -2.63 -7.57 -9.46
C ALA A 249 -2.96 -9.01 -9.90
N GLY A 250 -3.69 -9.78 -9.08
CA GLY A 250 -4.19 -11.11 -9.43
C GLY A 250 -5.34 -11.12 -10.44
N THR A 251 -5.96 -9.96 -10.72
CA THR A 251 -7.14 -9.90 -11.61
C THR A 251 -6.78 -9.69 -13.08
N VAL A 252 -5.69 -8.98 -13.37
CA VAL A 252 -5.24 -8.66 -14.74
C VAL A 252 -3.90 -9.32 -15.01
N SER A 253 -3.80 -10.09 -16.10
CA SER A 253 -2.57 -10.79 -16.49
C SER A 253 -2.11 -10.39 -17.88
N ARG A 254 -0.79 -10.29 -18.07
CA ARG A 254 -0.15 -10.08 -19.39
C ARG A 254 -0.51 -11.16 -20.42
N THR A 255 -0.81 -12.37 -19.96
CA THR A 255 -1.15 -13.52 -20.82
C THR A 255 -2.60 -13.52 -21.27
N MET A 256 -3.45 -12.65 -20.71
CA MET A 256 -4.84 -12.53 -21.15
C MET A 256 -4.92 -11.99 -22.59
N PRO A 257 -5.82 -12.55 -23.44
CA PRO A 257 -6.19 -11.89 -24.69
C PRO A 257 -6.67 -10.45 -24.43
N ALA A 258 -6.37 -9.52 -25.34
CA ALA A 258 -6.64 -8.09 -25.14
C ALA A 258 -8.11 -7.81 -24.74
N ALA A 259 -9.07 -8.42 -25.42
CA ALA A 259 -10.50 -8.21 -25.11
C ALA A 259 -10.90 -8.73 -23.71
N VAL A 260 -10.26 -9.80 -23.23
CA VAL A 260 -10.51 -10.33 -21.87
C VAL A 260 -9.89 -9.41 -20.84
N ARG A 261 -8.67 -8.91 -21.11
CA ARG A 261 -7.98 -7.97 -20.23
C ARG A 261 -8.74 -6.65 -20.13
N ASP A 262 -9.19 -6.07 -21.24
CA ASP A 262 -10.02 -4.86 -21.25
C ASP A 262 -11.29 -5.03 -20.40
N ALA A 263 -11.95 -6.18 -20.50
CA ALA A 263 -13.13 -6.48 -19.68
C ALA A 263 -12.79 -6.61 -18.19
N ALA A 264 -11.65 -7.23 -17.85
CA ALA A 264 -11.19 -7.35 -16.46
C ALA A 264 -10.84 -5.97 -15.85
N GLU A 265 -10.18 -5.10 -16.61
CA GLU A 265 -9.87 -3.72 -16.18
C GLU A 265 -11.13 -2.89 -15.92
N VAL A 266 -12.12 -2.98 -16.81
CA VAL A 266 -13.42 -2.32 -16.62
C VAL A 266 -14.16 -2.87 -15.42
N LEU A 267 -14.12 -4.19 -15.20
CA LEU A 267 -14.72 -4.82 -14.02
C LEU A 267 -14.04 -4.33 -12.74
N THR A 268 -12.70 -4.24 -12.73
CA THR A 268 -11.91 -3.74 -11.60
C THR A 268 -12.32 -2.31 -11.22
N TYR A 269 -12.39 -1.41 -12.20
CA TYR A 269 -12.85 -0.03 -11.97
C TYR A 269 -14.28 0.02 -11.42
N ARG A 270 -15.21 -0.75 -11.99
CA ARG A 270 -16.61 -0.77 -11.53
C ARG A 270 -16.74 -1.30 -10.10
N THR A 271 -15.89 -2.23 -9.72
CA THR A 271 -15.84 -2.75 -8.35
C THR A 271 -15.36 -1.68 -7.37
N ALA A 272 -14.31 -0.92 -7.72
CA ALA A 272 -13.85 0.22 -6.93
C ALA A 272 -14.96 1.27 -6.75
N SER A 273 -15.66 1.61 -7.84
CA SER A 273 -16.78 2.55 -7.80
C SER A 273 -17.91 2.06 -6.89
N ALA A 274 -18.28 0.79 -6.99
CA ALA A 274 -19.33 0.22 -6.15
C ALA A 274 -18.99 0.23 -4.65
N LEU A 275 -17.70 -0.02 -4.29
CA LEU A 275 -17.24 0.09 -2.90
C LEU A 275 -17.30 1.54 -2.40
N ALA A 276 -16.84 2.50 -3.21
CA ALA A 276 -16.89 3.91 -2.85
C ALA A 276 -18.33 4.42 -2.70
N ASP A 277 -19.23 4.02 -3.61
CA ASP A 277 -20.67 4.33 -3.53
C ASP A 277 -21.28 3.73 -2.26
N ALA A 278 -20.88 2.51 -1.87
CA ALA A 278 -21.36 1.89 -0.64
C ALA A 278 -20.94 2.69 0.60
N VAL A 279 -19.70 3.20 0.65
CA VAL A 279 -19.24 4.10 1.74
C VAL A 279 -20.08 5.36 1.80
N GLU A 280 -20.34 6.02 0.66
CA GLU A 280 -21.14 7.26 0.61
C GLU A 280 -22.60 7.03 1.01
N ASN A 281 -23.16 5.85 0.75
CA ASN A 281 -24.54 5.52 1.13
C ASN A 281 -24.71 5.31 2.66
N TYR A 282 -23.64 5.13 3.42
CA TYR A 282 -23.68 5.05 4.89
C TYR A 282 -23.49 6.42 5.57
N LYS A 283 -23.02 7.45 4.84
CA LYS A 283 -22.88 8.82 5.36
C LYS A 283 -24.22 9.56 5.36
#